data_c5f859590e31da86eb997694ed191be7
#
_entry.id   c5f859590e31da86eb997694ed191be7
#
_cell.length_a   1.000
_cell.length_b   1.000
_cell.length_c   1.000
_cell.angle_alpha   90.00
_cell.angle_beta   90.00
_cell.angle_gamma   90.00
#
_symmetry.space_group_name_H-M   'P 1'
#
loop_
_entity.id
_entity.type
_entity.pdbx_description
1 polymer ?
#
loop_
_entity_poly.entity_id
_entity_poly.type
_entity_poly.pdbx_seq_one_letter_code
_entity_poly.pdbx_strand_id
1 'polypeptide(L)'
;MLSRLIVLVLLGVPVLAGTSRSQMHSPIAEQIAKTYGLDSFGQVEAVRYTFNLELAGKNISRSWVWEPKTGRVSFDGKDKDGKPLKVTYLQSDLYKESDVVKDEVDPAFVNDNYWIIFPFHAYWDSPGADVQDKGMQQLPSGKGSAKLVSVKYSSKGGYTPGDTWDLYVGNDNRIEYFVYHRGGEKKPQLVSTTWEGYKKAGPLLFSTDHRGTADGAPVRVSFSNVAVKLAGSDSWIDAQ
;
A
#
# COMPACT_ATOMS: atom_id res chain seq x y z
N MET A 1 64.64 14.28 -47.25
CA MET A 1 64.26 13.71 -45.93
C MET A 1 63.12 14.56 -45.37
N LEU A 2 61.86 14.11 -45.55
CA LEU A 2 60.67 14.78 -45.08
C LEU A 2 60.28 14.20 -43.71
N SER A 3 60.38 15.03 -42.69
CA SER A 3 59.88 14.70 -41.33
C SER A 3 58.35 14.88 -41.27
N ARG A 4 57.61 13.81 -41.02
CA ARG A 4 56.14 13.83 -40.85
C ARG A 4 55.82 14.14 -39.39
N LEU A 5 55.22 15.30 -39.16
CA LEU A 5 54.66 15.66 -37.89
C LEU A 5 53.31 14.98 -37.68
N ILE A 6 53.21 14.09 -36.67
CA ILE A 6 51.96 13.42 -36.30
C ILE A 6 51.28 14.32 -35.26
N VAL A 7 50.18 14.93 -35.65
CA VAL A 7 49.30 15.68 -34.71
C VAL A 7 48.33 14.67 -34.08
N LEU A 8 48.50 14.45 -32.78
CA LEU A 8 47.59 13.63 -31.97
C LEU A 8 46.39 14.48 -31.54
N VAL A 9 45.23 14.27 -32.17
CA VAL A 9 43.99 14.91 -31.76
C VAL A 9 43.38 14.09 -30.63
N LEU A 10 43.48 14.56 -29.39
CA LEU A 10 42.77 14.01 -28.24
C LEU A 10 41.29 14.43 -28.32
N LEU A 11 40.43 13.51 -28.77
CA LEU A 11 38.99 13.62 -28.67
C LEU A 11 38.58 13.40 -27.20
N GLY A 12 38.36 14.51 -26.47
CA GLY A 12 37.75 14.47 -25.15
C GLY A 12 36.28 14.01 -25.26
N VAL A 13 35.99 12.80 -24.79
CA VAL A 13 34.62 12.32 -24.60
C VAL A 13 34.05 13.02 -23.38
N PRO A 14 32.96 13.80 -23.46
CA PRO A 14 32.32 14.35 -22.29
C PRO A 14 31.68 13.20 -21.50
N VAL A 15 32.20 12.88 -20.33
CA VAL A 15 31.55 12.06 -19.34
C VAL A 15 30.33 12.85 -18.83
N LEU A 16 29.16 12.52 -19.39
CA LEU A 16 27.89 12.96 -18.82
C LEU A 16 27.77 12.27 -17.44
N ALA A 17 28.17 12.99 -16.40
CA ALA A 17 27.84 12.61 -15.03
C ALA A 17 26.31 12.66 -14.90
N GLY A 18 25.67 11.51 -15.10
CA GLY A 18 24.27 11.30 -14.78
C GLY A 18 24.11 11.56 -13.28
N THR A 19 23.61 12.74 -12.92
CA THR A 19 23.13 12.98 -11.55
C THR A 19 22.00 12.01 -11.29
N SER A 20 22.29 10.95 -10.55
CA SER A 20 21.27 10.09 -9.92
C SER A 20 20.44 11.04 -9.06
N ARG A 21 19.28 11.48 -9.56
CA ARG A 21 18.26 12.09 -8.72
C ARG A 21 17.89 11.04 -7.70
N SER A 22 18.33 11.22 -6.46
CA SER A 22 17.72 10.54 -5.31
C SER A 22 16.22 10.79 -5.43
N GLN A 23 15.45 9.74 -5.68
CA GLN A 23 14.00 9.86 -5.78
C GLN A 23 13.52 10.22 -4.38
N MET A 24 13.17 11.48 -4.18
CA MET A 24 12.68 11.99 -2.90
C MET A 24 11.24 11.54 -2.70
N HIS A 25 10.89 11.25 -1.46
CA HIS A 25 9.50 10.98 -1.10
C HIS A 25 8.61 12.20 -1.37
N SER A 26 7.36 11.94 -1.72
CA SER A 26 6.36 12.98 -1.96
C SER A 26 5.99 13.69 -0.66
N PRO A 27 6.11 15.05 -0.57
CA PRO A 27 5.77 15.79 0.65
C PRO A 27 4.30 15.64 1.07
N ILE A 28 3.36 15.55 0.11
CA ILE A 28 1.94 15.36 0.44
C ILE A 28 1.68 13.95 0.97
N ALA A 29 2.33 12.93 0.41
CA ALA A 29 2.23 11.58 0.92
C ALA A 29 2.84 11.47 2.33
N GLU A 30 3.93 12.19 2.60
CA GLU A 30 4.52 12.27 3.94
C GLU A 30 3.57 12.89 4.95
N GLN A 31 2.89 13.99 4.61
CA GLN A 31 1.90 14.64 5.48
C GLN A 31 0.74 13.69 5.83
N ILE A 32 0.22 12.97 4.82
CA ILE A 32 -0.80 11.97 5.03
C ILE A 32 -0.26 10.89 5.98
N ALA A 33 0.86 10.25 5.66
CA ALA A 33 1.42 9.16 6.46
C ALA A 33 1.74 9.56 7.91
N LYS A 34 2.21 10.80 8.15
CA LYS A 34 2.43 11.34 9.50
C LYS A 34 1.15 11.42 10.32
N THR A 35 0.03 11.76 9.71
CA THR A 35 -1.29 11.75 10.39
C THR A 35 -1.67 10.37 10.88
N TYR A 36 -1.21 9.32 10.21
CA TYR A 36 -1.44 7.92 10.58
C TYR A 36 -0.37 7.34 11.51
N GLY A 37 0.70 8.10 11.82
CA GLY A 37 1.73 7.71 12.79
C GLY A 37 3.05 7.30 12.18
N LEU A 38 3.42 7.80 10.99
CA LEU A 38 4.67 7.49 10.30
C LEU A 38 5.90 7.67 11.20
N ASP A 39 5.97 8.78 11.94
CA ASP A 39 7.13 9.11 12.78
C ASP A 39 7.39 8.07 13.89
N SER A 40 6.36 7.31 14.26
CA SER A 40 6.43 6.27 15.29
C SER A 40 6.39 4.86 14.71
N PHE A 41 6.22 4.70 13.38
CA PHE A 41 6.10 3.38 12.76
C PHE A 41 7.32 2.49 13.00
N GLY A 42 8.52 3.08 13.09
CA GLY A 42 9.75 2.36 13.42
C GLY A 42 9.75 1.67 14.80
N GLN A 43 8.84 2.04 15.71
CA GLN A 43 8.67 1.41 17.02
C GLN A 43 7.76 0.17 16.94
N VAL A 44 7.05 -0.04 15.84
CA VAL A 44 6.14 -1.18 15.67
C VAL A 44 6.95 -2.45 15.38
N GLU A 45 6.72 -3.48 16.18
CA GLU A 45 7.28 -4.82 15.99
C GLU A 45 6.35 -5.67 15.13
N ALA A 46 5.03 -5.63 15.43
CA ALA A 46 4.05 -6.37 14.66
C ALA A 46 2.71 -5.62 14.60
N VAL A 47 1.96 -5.89 13.53
CA VAL A 47 0.57 -5.49 13.33
C VAL A 47 -0.26 -6.76 13.14
N ARG A 48 -1.37 -6.91 13.87
CA ARG A 48 -2.36 -7.96 13.59
C ARG A 48 -3.68 -7.33 13.17
N TYR A 49 -4.40 -8.00 12.30
CA TYR A 49 -5.73 -7.61 11.88
C TYR A 49 -6.48 -8.78 11.23
N THR A 50 -7.80 -8.70 11.20
CA THR A 50 -8.65 -9.57 10.39
C THR A 50 -9.29 -8.72 9.31
N PHE A 51 -8.95 -8.99 8.05
CA PHE A 51 -9.58 -8.42 6.86
C PHE A 51 -10.90 -9.14 6.60
N ASN A 52 -11.97 -8.38 6.39
CA ASN A 52 -13.28 -8.90 6.01
C ASN A 52 -13.75 -8.20 4.75
N LEU A 53 -14.18 -9.00 3.76
CA LEU A 53 -14.74 -8.51 2.50
C LEU A 53 -16.13 -9.07 2.30
N GLU A 54 -17.09 -8.18 2.09
CA GLU A 54 -18.46 -8.47 1.63
C GLU A 54 -18.58 -7.93 0.20
N LEU A 55 -18.73 -8.82 -0.79
CA LEU A 55 -18.85 -8.46 -2.20
C LEU A 55 -19.77 -9.45 -2.93
N ALA A 56 -20.83 -8.93 -3.53
CA ALA A 56 -21.77 -9.72 -4.36
C ALA A 56 -22.26 -11.01 -3.66
N GLY A 57 -22.58 -10.92 -2.37
CA GLY A 57 -23.05 -12.05 -1.55
C GLY A 57 -21.97 -13.02 -1.09
N LYS A 58 -20.71 -12.78 -1.43
CA LYS A 58 -19.55 -13.51 -0.92
C LYS A 58 -18.97 -12.83 0.30
N ASN A 59 -18.63 -13.62 1.31
CA ASN A 59 -17.95 -13.16 2.52
C ASN A 59 -16.60 -13.86 2.61
N ILE A 60 -15.53 -13.05 2.72
CA ILE A 60 -14.17 -13.53 2.91
C ILE A 60 -13.66 -12.95 4.23
N SER A 61 -12.99 -13.78 5.02
CA SER A 61 -12.32 -13.35 6.25
C SER A 61 -10.94 -13.98 6.31
N ARG A 62 -9.90 -13.16 6.56
CA ARG A 62 -8.50 -13.55 6.62
C ARG A 62 -7.83 -12.84 7.79
N SER A 63 -7.18 -13.59 8.66
CA SER A 63 -6.46 -13.04 9.81
C SER A 63 -4.95 -13.05 9.56
N TRP A 64 -4.34 -11.93 9.88
CA TRP A 64 -2.94 -11.67 9.62
C TRP A 64 -2.20 -11.22 10.88
N VAL A 65 -0.94 -11.65 10.98
CA VAL A 65 0.07 -11.01 11.82
C VAL A 65 1.24 -10.70 10.91
N TRP A 66 1.64 -9.44 10.86
CA TRP A 66 2.74 -8.97 10.04
C TRP A 66 3.80 -8.29 10.91
N GLU A 67 5.05 -8.70 10.74
CA GLU A 67 6.21 -8.10 11.37
C GLU A 67 6.97 -7.27 10.32
N PRO A 68 6.78 -5.93 10.25
CA PRO A 68 7.33 -5.11 9.16
C PRO A 68 8.86 -5.12 9.08
N LYS A 69 9.55 -5.29 10.21
CA LYS A 69 11.02 -5.28 10.26
C LYS A 69 11.66 -6.55 9.71
N THR A 70 11.00 -7.67 9.87
CA THR A 70 11.51 -8.99 9.44
C THR A 70 10.90 -9.45 8.14
N GLY A 71 9.77 -8.85 7.72
CA GLY A 71 8.96 -9.33 6.61
C GLY A 71 8.28 -10.67 6.91
N ARG A 72 8.13 -11.06 8.18
CA ARG A 72 7.39 -12.25 8.59
C ARG A 72 5.90 -12.00 8.50
N VAL A 73 5.20 -12.92 7.85
CA VAL A 73 3.75 -12.90 7.69
C VAL A 73 3.16 -14.20 8.22
N SER A 74 2.19 -14.12 9.10
CA SER A 74 1.40 -15.26 9.55
C SER A 74 -0.04 -15.10 9.07
N PHE A 75 -0.59 -16.13 8.47
CA PHE A 75 -1.94 -16.24 7.92
C PHE A 75 -2.76 -17.27 8.69
N ASP A 76 -4.02 -16.93 8.96
CA ASP A 76 -5.05 -17.84 9.45
C ASP A 76 -6.34 -17.55 8.68
N GLY A 77 -6.78 -18.51 7.87
CA GLY A 77 -7.93 -18.36 7.00
C GLY A 77 -8.29 -19.62 6.25
N LYS A 78 -8.72 -19.47 5.01
CA LYS A 78 -9.04 -20.56 4.10
C LYS A 78 -8.31 -20.39 2.78
N ASP A 79 -7.93 -21.51 2.15
CA ASP A 79 -7.46 -21.55 0.78
C ASP A 79 -8.61 -21.31 -0.22
N LYS A 80 -8.31 -21.32 -1.52
CA LYS A 80 -9.31 -21.14 -2.60
C LYS A 80 -10.37 -22.22 -2.61
N ASP A 81 -10.06 -23.43 -2.08
CA ASP A 81 -10.98 -24.56 -2.00
C ASP A 81 -11.84 -24.52 -0.72
N GLY A 82 -11.68 -23.48 0.12
CA GLY A 82 -12.40 -23.27 1.36
C GLY A 82 -11.88 -24.10 2.55
N LYS A 83 -10.74 -24.78 2.42
CA LYS A 83 -10.13 -25.57 3.50
C LYS A 83 -9.37 -24.65 4.45
N PRO A 84 -9.42 -24.90 5.77
CA PRO A 84 -8.63 -24.16 6.75
C PRO A 84 -7.13 -24.23 6.41
N LEU A 85 -6.49 -23.06 6.43
CA LEU A 85 -5.05 -22.92 6.17
C LEU A 85 -4.43 -21.98 7.20
N LYS A 86 -3.36 -22.46 7.85
CA LYS A 86 -2.49 -21.63 8.69
C LYS A 86 -1.06 -21.78 8.20
N VAL A 87 -0.41 -20.67 7.94
CA VAL A 87 0.98 -20.64 7.47
C VAL A 87 1.70 -19.41 7.99
N THR A 88 2.99 -19.55 8.22
CA THR A 88 3.90 -18.44 8.51
C THR A 88 5.07 -18.52 7.55
N TYR A 89 5.40 -17.41 6.89
CA TYR A 89 6.48 -17.32 5.93
C TYR A 89 7.25 -15.99 6.07
N LEU A 90 8.40 -15.92 5.41
CA LEU A 90 9.17 -14.68 5.24
C LEU A 90 9.03 -14.20 3.81
N GLN A 91 8.63 -12.95 3.61
CA GLN A 91 8.49 -12.37 2.26
C GLN A 91 9.82 -12.42 1.47
N SER A 92 10.97 -12.27 2.15
CA SER A 92 12.29 -12.41 1.52
C SER A 92 12.59 -13.81 1.00
N ASP A 93 11.92 -14.83 1.54
CA ASP A 93 12.11 -16.24 1.23
C ASP A 93 10.92 -16.85 0.45
N LEU A 94 10.03 -15.99 -0.07
CA LEU A 94 8.81 -16.42 -0.79
C LEU A 94 9.10 -17.45 -1.89
N TYR A 95 10.24 -17.36 -2.56
CA TYR A 95 10.65 -18.29 -3.62
C TYR A 95 10.83 -19.74 -3.14
N LYS A 96 11.02 -19.96 -1.81
CA LYS A 96 11.15 -21.29 -1.19
C LYS A 96 9.80 -21.88 -0.78
N GLU A 97 8.75 -21.07 -0.76
CA GLU A 97 7.45 -21.45 -0.25
C GLU A 97 6.67 -22.34 -1.25
N SER A 98 5.60 -22.96 -0.76
CA SER A 98 4.67 -23.73 -1.57
C SER A 98 3.92 -22.83 -2.58
N ASP A 99 3.37 -23.44 -3.64
CA ASP A 99 2.61 -22.69 -4.65
C ASP A 99 1.37 -22.04 -4.03
N VAL A 100 0.73 -22.65 -3.03
CA VAL A 100 -0.38 -22.03 -2.31
C VAL A 100 0.04 -20.74 -1.61
N VAL A 101 1.22 -20.71 -1.00
CA VAL A 101 1.73 -19.47 -0.37
C VAL A 101 2.05 -18.42 -1.43
N LYS A 102 2.74 -18.79 -2.51
CA LYS A 102 3.16 -17.87 -3.57
C LYS A 102 2.01 -17.30 -4.38
N ASP A 103 1.01 -18.14 -4.70
CA ASP A 103 -0.02 -17.80 -5.67
C ASP A 103 -1.35 -17.36 -5.03
N GLU A 104 -1.57 -17.68 -3.75
CA GLU A 104 -2.82 -17.36 -3.05
C GLU A 104 -2.60 -16.51 -1.80
N VAL A 105 -1.72 -16.95 -0.87
CA VAL A 105 -1.59 -16.30 0.45
C VAL A 105 -0.87 -14.98 0.36
N ASP A 106 0.33 -14.92 -0.25
CA ASP A 106 1.11 -13.69 -0.32
C ASP A 106 0.42 -12.60 -1.16
N PRO A 107 -0.17 -12.87 -2.34
CA PRO A 107 -0.96 -11.88 -3.06
C PRO A 107 -2.19 -11.37 -2.27
N ALA A 108 -2.82 -12.26 -1.47
CA ALA A 108 -3.92 -11.85 -0.59
C ALA A 108 -3.43 -10.98 0.57
N PHE A 109 -2.27 -11.31 1.16
CA PHE A 109 -1.63 -10.47 2.18
C PHE A 109 -1.35 -9.07 1.64
N VAL A 110 -0.72 -8.96 0.49
CA VAL A 110 -0.40 -7.66 -0.12
C VAL A 110 -1.67 -6.85 -0.37
N ASN A 111 -2.71 -7.45 -0.95
CA ASN A 111 -3.99 -6.78 -1.15
C ASN A 111 -4.58 -6.26 0.16
N ASP A 112 -4.66 -7.11 1.20
CA ASP A 112 -5.29 -6.76 2.47
C ASP A 112 -4.47 -5.73 3.26
N ASN A 113 -3.15 -5.80 3.15
CA ASN A 113 -2.21 -4.86 3.75
C ASN A 113 -2.36 -3.47 3.13
N TYR A 114 -2.48 -3.37 1.79
CA TYR A 114 -2.74 -2.10 1.11
C TYR A 114 -4.05 -1.46 1.56
N TRP A 115 -5.06 -2.23 1.87
CA TRP A 115 -6.32 -1.68 2.38
C TRP A 115 -6.21 -1.08 3.78
N ILE A 116 -5.44 -1.67 4.69
CA ILE A 116 -5.38 -1.20 6.08
C ILE A 116 -4.32 -0.12 6.32
N ILE A 117 -3.19 -0.16 5.59
CA ILE A 117 -2.07 0.76 5.81
C ILE A 117 -1.70 1.58 4.57
N PHE A 118 -2.61 1.78 3.63
CA PHE A 118 -2.32 2.53 2.41
C PHE A 118 -1.71 3.92 2.65
N PRO A 119 -2.09 4.67 3.70
CA PRO A 119 -1.43 5.95 4.01
C PRO A 119 0.09 5.86 4.12
N PHE A 120 0.61 4.74 4.65
CA PHE A 120 2.06 4.51 4.72
C PHE A 120 2.63 4.08 3.37
N HIS A 121 1.93 3.23 2.60
CA HIS A 121 2.31 2.85 1.24
C HIS A 121 2.40 4.06 0.32
N ALA A 122 1.46 5.00 0.41
CA ALA A 122 1.51 6.24 -0.37
C ALA A 122 2.83 7.01 -0.16
N TYR A 123 3.41 6.95 1.03
CA TYR A 123 4.71 7.55 1.33
C TYR A 123 5.87 6.63 0.93
N TRP A 124 5.88 5.37 1.38
CA TRP A 124 7.01 4.46 1.14
C TRP A 124 7.25 4.20 -0.34
N ASP A 125 6.18 4.08 -1.11
CA ASP A 125 6.25 3.74 -2.53
C ASP A 125 6.41 4.99 -3.41
N SER A 126 6.26 6.21 -2.85
CA SER A 126 6.30 7.46 -3.60
C SER A 126 7.57 7.69 -4.43
N PRO A 127 8.76 7.19 -4.06
CA PRO A 127 9.92 7.28 -4.94
C PRO A 127 9.78 6.54 -6.27
N GLY A 128 8.96 5.47 -6.29
CA GLY A 128 8.69 4.64 -7.47
C GLY A 128 7.32 4.87 -8.12
N ALA A 129 6.47 5.70 -7.52
CA ALA A 129 5.13 6.03 -8.00
C ALA A 129 5.03 7.50 -8.41
N ASP A 130 4.06 7.82 -9.27
CA ASP A 130 3.69 9.19 -9.59
C ASP A 130 2.62 9.68 -8.60
N VAL A 131 3.03 10.56 -7.67
CA VAL A 131 2.15 11.11 -6.63
C VAL A 131 1.84 12.57 -6.96
N GLN A 132 0.56 12.86 -7.20
CA GLN A 132 0.08 14.18 -7.63
C GLN A 132 -0.98 14.73 -6.68
N ASP A 133 -0.79 15.96 -6.18
CA ASP A 133 -1.85 16.77 -5.57
C ASP A 133 -2.66 17.43 -6.70
N LYS A 134 -3.91 17.03 -6.86
CA LYS A 134 -4.83 17.53 -7.88
C LYS A 134 -5.78 18.63 -7.36
N GLY A 135 -5.51 19.15 -6.16
CA GLY A 135 -6.31 20.18 -5.53
C GLY A 135 -7.67 19.68 -5.05
N MET A 136 -8.56 20.64 -4.75
CA MET A 136 -9.91 20.34 -4.26
C MET A 136 -10.77 19.74 -5.37
N GLN A 137 -11.38 18.59 -5.10
CA GLN A 137 -12.27 17.86 -6.00
C GLN A 137 -13.54 17.45 -5.28
N GLN A 138 -14.64 17.34 -6.01
CA GLN A 138 -15.90 16.82 -5.46
C GLN A 138 -15.70 15.35 -5.04
N LEU A 139 -16.22 14.97 -3.87
CA LEU A 139 -16.22 13.57 -3.44
C LEU A 139 -17.01 12.69 -4.40
N PRO A 140 -16.60 11.43 -4.63
CA PRO A 140 -17.34 10.47 -5.45
C PRO A 140 -18.79 10.23 -5.00
N SER A 141 -19.08 10.46 -3.71
CA SER A 141 -20.45 10.43 -3.17
C SER A 141 -21.34 11.57 -3.66
N GLY A 142 -20.78 12.57 -4.35
CA GLY A 142 -21.49 13.80 -4.78
C GLY A 142 -21.74 14.80 -3.66
N LYS A 143 -21.32 14.52 -2.42
CA LYS A 143 -21.56 15.39 -1.24
C LYS A 143 -20.24 15.87 -0.65
N GLY A 144 -19.97 17.17 -0.80
CA GLY A 144 -18.75 17.78 -0.29
C GLY A 144 -17.57 17.68 -1.26
N SER A 145 -16.44 18.21 -0.84
CA SER A 145 -15.17 18.18 -1.59
C SER A 145 -13.99 18.02 -0.64
N ALA A 146 -12.97 17.36 -1.12
CA ALA A 146 -11.72 17.15 -0.41
C ALA A 146 -10.54 17.29 -1.36
N LYS A 147 -9.34 17.37 -0.84
CA LYS A 147 -8.12 17.40 -1.65
C LYS A 147 -7.90 16.02 -2.28
N LEU A 148 -7.82 15.95 -3.60
CA LEU A 148 -7.50 14.71 -4.31
C LEU A 148 -5.98 14.54 -4.42
N VAL A 149 -5.47 13.47 -3.84
CA VAL A 149 -4.08 13.01 -4.00
C VAL A 149 -4.10 11.69 -4.76
N SER A 150 -3.52 11.67 -5.95
CA SER A 150 -3.47 10.50 -6.83
C SER A 150 -2.11 9.84 -6.74
N VAL A 151 -2.08 8.53 -6.47
CA VAL A 151 -0.86 7.70 -6.43
C VAL A 151 -0.96 6.68 -7.55
N LYS A 152 -0.13 6.85 -8.60
CA LYS A 152 -0.11 5.98 -9.76
C LYS A 152 1.17 5.15 -9.79
N TYR A 153 1.01 3.84 -9.78
CA TYR A 153 2.12 2.89 -9.86
C TYR A 153 2.60 2.66 -11.29
N SER A 154 3.87 2.30 -11.43
CA SER A 154 4.44 1.88 -12.71
C SER A 154 3.67 0.70 -13.29
N SER A 155 3.55 0.64 -14.62
CA SER A 155 2.96 -0.52 -15.32
C SER A 155 3.90 -1.74 -15.34
N LYS A 156 5.13 -1.63 -14.82
CA LYS A 156 6.15 -2.67 -14.83
C LYS A 156 6.54 -3.07 -13.42
N GLY A 157 6.41 -4.35 -13.12
CA GLY A 157 6.85 -4.95 -11.86
C GLY A 157 5.95 -4.65 -10.66
N GLY A 158 6.27 -5.25 -9.52
CA GLY A 158 5.51 -5.12 -8.28
C GLY A 158 4.19 -5.87 -8.25
N TYR A 159 3.44 -5.67 -7.17
CA TYR A 159 2.13 -6.31 -6.95
C TYR A 159 0.96 -5.50 -7.56
N THR A 160 1.19 -4.22 -7.87
CA THR A 160 0.16 -3.25 -8.29
C THR A 160 0.48 -2.60 -9.65
N PRO A 161 0.84 -3.38 -10.70
CA PRO A 161 1.33 -2.82 -11.96
C PRO A 161 0.24 -1.99 -12.67
N GLY A 162 0.49 -0.68 -12.80
CA GLY A 162 -0.41 0.26 -13.47
C GLY A 162 -1.61 0.70 -12.64
N ASP A 163 -1.71 0.27 -11.38
CA ASP A 163 -2.80 0.67 -10.48
C ASP A 163 -2.71 2.16 -10.16
N THR A 164 -3.87 2.78 -9.97
CA THR A 164 -3.97 4.16 -9.48
C THR A 164 -4.88 4.21 -8.26
N TRP A 165 -4.46 4.94 -7.25
CA TRP A 165 -5.17 5.13 -6.00
C TRP A 165 -5.45 6.60 -5.80
N ASP A 166 -6.70 6.99 -5.88
CA ASP A 166 -7.15 8.35 -5.70
C ASP A 166 -7.67 8.53 -4.26
N LEU A 167 -6.94 9.30 -3.47
CA LEU A 167 -7.21 9.57 -2.07
C LEU A 167 -7.87 10.94 -1.94
N TYR A 168 -9.06 10.99 -1.39
CA TYR A 168 -9.75 12.23 -1.05
C TYR A 168 -9.45 12.56 0.40
N VAL A 169 -8.66 13.59 0.63
CA VAL A 169 -8.03 13.92 1.91
C VAL A 169 -8.67 15.15 2.51
N GLY A 170 -9.19 15.02 3.71
CA GLY A 170 -9.78 16.10 4.46
C GLY A 170 -8.77 17.13 4.98
N ASN A 171 -9.27 18.19 5.60
CA ASN A 171 -8.43 19.27 6.14
C ASN A 171 -7.49 18.84 7.27
N ASP A 172 -7.78 17.72 7.92
CA ASP A 172 -6.99 17.11 8.98
C ASP A 172 -5.98 16.06 8.46
N ASN A 173 -5.79 16.03 7.14
CA ASN A 173 -4.96 15.05 6.40
C ASN A 173 -5.41 13.60 6.55
N ARG A 174 -6.64 13.32 7.02
CA ARG A 174 -7.22 11.98 6.95
C ARG A 174 -7.88 11.76 5.60
N ILE A 175 -7.81 10.52 5.13
CA ILE A 175 -8.53 10.09 3.92
C ILE A 175 -10.01 9.97 4.28
N GLU A 176 -10.89 10.63 3.57
CA GLU A 176 -12.34 10.54 3.74
C GLU A 176 -12.98 9.58 2.75
N TYR A 177 -12.38 9.49 1.56
CA TYR A 177 -12.87 8.66 0.47
C TYR A 177 -11.71 8.15 -0.38
N PHE A 178 -11.92 7.05 -1.07
CA PHE A 178 -10.87 6.33 -1.77
C PHE A 178 -11.40 5.73 -3.06
N VAL A 179 -10.66 5.87 -4.15
CA VAL A 179 -11.00 5.25 -5.42
C VAL A 179 -9.77 4.51 -5.94
N TYR A 180 -9.92 3.21 -6.08
CA TYR A 180 -8.93 2.33 -6.65
C TYR A 180 -9.25 2.02 -8.10
N HIS A 181 -8.32 2.30 -8.98
CA HIS A 181 -8.36 1.97 -10.38
C HIS A 181 -7.33 0.88 -10.65
N ARG A 182 -7.78 -0.32 -10.95
CA ARG A 182 -6.89 -1.44 -11.24
C ARG A 182 -6.24 -1.28 -12.61
N GLY A 183 -4.94 -1.51 -12.69
CA GLY A 183 -4.21 -1.66 -13.94
C GLY A 183 -4.58 -2.96 -14.65
N GLY A 184 -4.55 -2.94 -16.00
CA GLY A 184 -4.86 -4.11 -16.83
C GLY A 184 -6.34 -4.45 -16.91
N GLU A 185 -6.66 -5.73 -17.19
CA GLU A 185 -8.02 -6.19 -17.54
C GLU A 185 -8.75 -6.95 -16.43
N LYS A 186 -8.10 -7.24 -15.30
CA LYS A 186 -8.71 -8.00 -14.19
C LYS A 186 -9.85 -7.21 -13.54
N LYS A 187 -10.91 -7.92 -13.14
CA LYS A 187 -12.08 -7.34 -12.44
C LYS A 187 -11.99 -7.53 -10.91
N PRO A 188 -12.54 -6.63 -10.08
CA PRO A 188 -13.14 -5.35 -10.46
C PRO A 188 -12.06 -4.35 -10.93
N GLN A 189 -12.41 -3.45 -11.86
CA GLN A 189 -11.50 -2.42 -12.35
C GLN A 189 -11.57 -1.14 -11.53
N LEU A 190 -12.74 -0.86 -10.97
CA LEU A 190 -12.99 0.32 -10.16
C LEU A 190 -13.58 -0.09 -8.81
N VAL A 191 -12.91 0.31 -7.73
CA VAL A 191 -13.47 0.20 -6.38
C VAL A 191 -13.49 1.58 -5.75
N SER A 192 -14.66 2.01 -5.32
CA SER A 192 -14.89 3.35 -4.77
C SER A 192 -15.57 3.22 -3.42
N THR A 193 -14.90 3.64 -2.34
CA THR A 193 -15.37 3.45 -0.97
C THR A 193 -15.13 4.65 -0.09
N THR A 194 -15.91 4.76 0.98
CA THR A 194 -15.57 5.61 2.13
C THR A 194 -14.30 5.11 2.82
N TRP A 195 -13.72 5.96 3.66
CA TRP A 195 -12.57 5.63 4.51
C TRP A 195 -12.91 6.08 5.93
N GLU A 196 -13.47 5.18 6.72
CA GLU A 196 -14.17 5.49 7.98
C GLU A 196 -13.77 4.53 9.11
N GLY A 197 -14.42 4.67 10.29
CA GLY A 197 -14.17 3.78 11.41
C GLY A 197 -12.79 3.95 12.01
N TYR A 198 -12.33 5.19 12.12
CA TYR A 198 -10.99 5.49 12.62
C TYR A 198 -10.79 5.03 14.06
N LYS A 199 -9.71 4.27 14.28
CA LYS A 199 -9.29 3.75 15.58
C LYS A 199 -7.78 3.86 15.75
N LYS A 200 -7.34 4.07 17.00
CA LYS A 200 -5.91 4.08 17.35
C LYS A 200 -5.49 2.78 18.03
N ALA A 201 -4.37 2.21 17.56
CA ALA A 201 -3.66 1.16 18.27
C ALA A 201 -2.22 1.64 18.54
N GLY A 202 -1.90 1.91 19.79
CA GLY A 202 -0.64 2.57 20.15
C GLY A 202 -0.45 3.89 19.39
N PRO A 203 0.68 4.09 18.69
CA PRO A 203 0.95 5.32 17.97
C PRO A 203 0.28 5.38 16.59
N LEU A 204 -0.33 4.29 16.10
CA LEU A 204 -0.87 4.22 14.75
C LEU A 204 -2.38 4.48 14.71
N LEU A 205 -2.83 5.15 13.65
CA LEU A 205 -4.23 5.37 13.31
C LEU A 205 -4.61 4.45 12.14
N PHE A 206 -5.74 3.75 12.27
CA PHE A 206 -6.30 2.86 11.25
C PHE A 206 -7.71 3.29 10.88
N SER A 207 -8.04 3.21 9.59
CA SER A 207 -9.42 3.19 9.13
C SER A 207 -9.87 1.73 9.08
N THR A 208 -11.04 1.43 9.65
CA THR A 208 -11.48 0.04 9.83
C THR A 208 -12.79 -0.30 9.14
N ASP A 209 -13.42 0.63 8.41
CA ASP A 209 -14.65 0.40 7.66
C ASP A 209 -14.64 1.19 6.35
N HIS A 210 -14.85 0.50 5.23
CA HIS A 210 -14.83 1.03 3.88
C HIS A 210 -16.06 0.50 3.12
N ARG A 211 -17.01 1.39 2.82
CA ARG A 211 -18.29 1.04 2.19
C ARG A 211 -18.42 1.74 0.85
N GLY A 212 -18.87 1.02 -0.15
CA GLY A 212 -19.05 1.61 -1.48
C GLY A 212 -19.40 0.61 -2.55
N THR A 213 -18.74 0.73 -3.70
CA THR A 213 -19.01 -0.13 -4.86
C THR A 213 -17.73 -0.64 -5.51
N ALA A 214 -17.82 -1.85 -6.07
CA ALA A 214 -16.80 -2.44 -6.94
C ALA A 214 -17.44 -2.72 -8.30
N ASP A 215 -17.02 -2.00 -9.35
CA ASP A 215 -17.68 -1.97 -10.68
C ASP A 215 -19.23 -1.80 -10.58
N GLY A 216 -19.67 -0.93 -9.64
CA GLY A 216 -21.08 -0.67 -9.39
C GLY A 216 -21.79 -1.64 -8.45
N ALA A 217 -21.23 -2.81 -8.15
CA ALA A 217 -21.79 -3.75 -7.16
C ALA A 217 -21.44 -3.29 -5.73
N PRO A 218 -22.36 -3.41 -4.76
CA PRO A 218 -22.06 -3.09 -3.37
C PRO A 218 -20.85 -3.85 -2.84
N VAL A 219 -19.95 -3.15 -2.15
CA VAL A 219 -18.78 -3.71 -1.49
C VAL A 219 -18.62 -3.12 -0.10
N ARG A 220 -18.18 -3.93 0.84
CA ARG A 220 -17.67 -3.50 2.12
C ARG A 220 -16.36 -4.21 2.42
N VAL A 221 -15.33 -3.45 2.71
CA VAL A 221 -14.08 -3.93 3.32
C VAL A 221 -14.05 -3.44 4.76
N SER A 222 -13.81 -4.34 5.71
CA SER A 222 -13.72 -3.95 7.12
C SER A 222 -12.62 -4.70 7.85
N PHE A 223 -12.14 -4.11 8.94
CA PHE A 223 -11.08 -4.70 9.75
C PHE A 223 -11.56 -4.89 11.19
N SER A 224 -11.31 -6.09 11.71
CA SER A 224 -11.51 -6.43 13.11
C SER A 224 -10.21 -6.93 13.73
N ASN A 225 -10.17 -7.04 15.06
CA ASN A 225 -8.99 -7.51 15.81
C ASN A 225 -7.71 -6.74 15.49
N VAL A 226 -7.84 -5.46 15.12
CA VAL A 226 -6.69 -4.61 14.81
C VAL A 226 -5.92 -4.31 16.09
N ALA A 227 -4.62 -4.61 16.10
CA ALA A 227 -3.74 -4.30 17.22
C ALA A 227 -2.30 -4.13 16.74
N VAL A 228 -1.50 -3.44 17.53
CA VAL A 228 -0.05 -3.33 17.32
C VAL A 228 0.71 -3.89 18.51
N LYS A 229 1.88 -4.41 18.25
CA LYS A 229 2.89 -4.76 19.23
C LYS A 229 4.08 -3.82 19.04
N LEU A 230 4.54 -3.20 20.12
CA LEU A 230 5.69 -2.31 20.08
C LEU A 230 6.98 -3.06 20.43
N ALA A 231 8.10 -2.62 19.87
CA ALA A 231 9.41 -3.17 20.15
C ALA A 231 9.71 -3.15 21.66
N GLY A 232 10.17 -4.29 22.18
CA GLY A 232 10.46 -4.47 23.61
C GLY A 232 9.23 -4.70 24.49
N SER A 233 8.03 -4.89 23.90
CA SER A 233 6.82 -5.23 24.64
C SER A 233 6.27 -6.58 24.20
N ASP A 234 5.84 -7.39 25.15
CA ASP A 234 5.15 -8.66 24.88
C ASP A 234 3.64 -8.51 24.70
N SER A 235 3.11 -7.31 24.98
CA SER A 235 1.68 -7.04 24.98
C SER A 235 1.22 -6.44 23.66
N TRP A 236 0.01 -6.82 23.23
CA TRP A 236 -0.71 -6.20 22.14
C TRP A 236 -1.52 -5.00 22.64
N ILE A 237 -1.54 -3.93 21.85
CA ILE A 237 -2.37 -2.74 22.07
C ILE A 237 -3.49 -2.78 21.04
N ASP A 238 -4.69 -3.11 21.49
CA ASP A 238 -5.87 -3.19 20.62
C ASP A 238 -6.34 -1.81 20.17
N ALA A 239 -6.89 -1.75 18.94
CA ALA A 239 -7.42 -0.51 18.37
C ALA A 239 -8.75 -0.14 19.01
N GLN A 240 -8.85 1.13 19.47
CA GLN A 240 -10.02 1.74 20.12
C GLN A 240 -10.49 2.98 19.39
#